data_3b919f0471e27b4ab690a6bf6751cb9d
#
_entry.id   3b919f0471e27b4ab690a6bf6751cb9d
#
_cell.length_a   1.000
_cell.length_b   1.000
_cell.length_c   1.000
_cell.angle_alpha   90.00
_cell.angle_beta   90.00
_cell.angle_gamma   90.00
#
_symmetry.space_group_name_H-M   'P 1'
#
loop_
_entity.id
_entity.type
_entity.pdbx_description
1 polymer ?
#
loop_
_entity_poly.entity_id
_entity_poly.type
_entity_poly.pdbx_seq_one_letter_code
_entity_poly.pdbx_strand_id
1 'polypeptide(L)'
;NSKVKITRFDYQRQDDAKNIVFMDDQSLQAFGISAESSVSLSSMNAPFYEIIMRVNSLANPALYFSVGCGSNCRGSAELPTELMTDWSTINIPLSCLEKDGLDKTKIQVRGLFLSEEAINFDLSSIVIKDGKATGKIISC
;
A
#
# COMPACT_ATOMS: atom_id res chain seq x y z
N ASN A 1 5.55 3.32 17.69
CA ASN A 1 6.90 3.80 17.64
C ASN A 1 6.93 5.29 17.27
N SER A 2 7.88 6.02 17.83
CA SER A 2 7.98 7.49 17.67
C SER A 2 8.33 7.94 16.25
N LYS A 3 8.76 7.04 15.36
CA LYS A 3 9.14 7.40 13.99
C LYS A 3 7.99 7.44 13.00
N VAL A 4 6.82 6.94 13.40
CA VAL A 4 5.64 6.94 12.55
C VAL A 4 4.50 7.58 13.31
N LYS A 5 3.93 8.63 12.73
CA LYS A 5 2.80 9.34 13.31
C LYS A 5 1.56 9.12 12.48
N ILE A 6 0.45 8.75 13.13
CA ILE A 6 -0.81 8.44 12.45
C ILE A 6 -1.90 9.32 13.02
N THR A 7 -2.62 10.02 12.14
CA THR A 7 -3.75 10.88 12.51
C THR A 7 -4.96 10.50 11.66
N ARG A 8 -6.10 10.24 12.30
CA ARG A 8 -7.34 9.94 11.59
C ARG A 8 -8.04 11.22 11.17
N PHE A 9 -8.73 11.18 10.04
CA PHE A 9 -9.55 12.27 9.56
C PHE A 9 -10.65 11.73 8.64
N ASP A 10 -11.66 12.57 8.36
CA ASP A 10 -12.75 12.19 7.47
C ASP A 10 -12.42 12.55 6.03
N TYR A 11 -12.73 11.66 5.10
CA TYR A 11 -12.60 11.90 3.68
C TYR A 11 -13.77 11.25 2.94
N GLN A 12 -14.56 12.07 2.25
CA GLN A 12 -15.70 11.61 1.47
C GLN A 12 -16.61 10.64 2.25
N ARG A 13 -16.97 11.02 3.49
CA ARG A 13 -17.84 10.23 4.39
C ARG A 13 -17.18 8.94 4.91
N GLN A 14 -15.86 8.83 4.81
CA GLN A 14 -15.12 7.73 5.42
C GLN A 14 -14.50 8.22 6.72
N ASP A 15 -14.79 7.52 7.80
CA ASP A 15 -14.31 7.88 9.14
C ASP A 15 -12.91 7.37 9.41
N ASP A 16 -12.35 6.54 8.52
CA ASP A 16 -11.12 5.82 8.76
C ASP A 16 -9.94 6.27 7.88
N ALA A 17 -10.09 7.40 7.21
CA ALA A 17 -8.96 7.99 6.50
C ALA A 17 -7.87 8.40 7.50
N LYS A 18 -6.61 8.24 7.12
CA LYS A 18 -5.47 8.48 8.01
C LYS A 18 -4.41 9.31 7.32
N ASN A 19 -3.84 10.24 8.09
CA ASN A 19 -2.59 10.89 7.72
C ASN A 19 -1.45 10.11 8.38
N ILE A 20 -0.48 9.69 7.59
CA ILE A 20 0.66 8.92 8.05
C ILE A 20 1.93 9.69 7.74
N VAL A 21 2.77 9.87 8.77
CA VAL A 21 4.03 10.59 8.62
C VAL A 21 5.16 9.66 9.05
N PHE A 22 6.06 9.39 8.13
CA PHE A 22 7.35 8.75 8.41
C PHE A 22 8.35 9.88 8.64
N MET A 23 8.94 9.92 9.83
CA MET A 23 9.71 11.09 10.28
C MET A 23 11.22 10.96 10.14
N ASP A 24 11.72 9.81 9.70
CA ASP A 24 13.16 9.56 9.63
C ASP A 24 13.59 9.31 8.19
N ASP A 25 14.68 9.96 7.76
CA ASP A 25 15.24 9.82 6.42
C ASP A 25 16.26 8.69 6.29
N GLN A 26 16.61 8.00 7.38
CA GLN A 26 17.74 7.08 7.38
C GLN A 26 17.44 5.68 7.88
N SER A 27 16.22 5.41 8.29
CA SER A 27 15.83 4.08 8.74
C SER A 27 14.52 3.66 8.12
N LEU A 28 14.37 2.35 7.95
CA LEU A 28 13.15 1.77 7.41
C LEU A 28 11.99 2.00 8.36
N GLN A 29 10.92 2.56 7.84
CA GLN A 29 9.69 2.82 8.57
C GLN A 29 8.55 2.12 7.88
N ALA A 30 7.55 1.69 8.64
CA ALA A 30 6.46 0.92 8.11
C ALA A 30 5.13 1.28 8.76
N PHE A 31 4.08 1.27 7.96
CA PHE A 31 2.70 1.31 8.41
C PHE A 31 1.95 0.20 7.69
N GLY A 32 1.24 -0.65 8.45
CA GLY A 32 0.61 -1.81 7.82
C GLY A 32 -0.73 -2.18 8.40
N ILE A 33 -1.46 -2.97 7.62
CA ILE A 33 -2.74 -3.56 7.98
C ILE A 33 -2.57 -5.07 7.92
N SER A 34 -2.69 -5.72 9.08
CA SER A 34 -2.56 -7.18 9.17
C SER A 34 -3.88 -7.87 8.85
N ALA A 35 -3.79 -9.08 8.32
CA ALA A 35 -4.95 -9.95 8.21
C ALA A 35 -5.15 -10.68 9.54
N GLU A 36 -6.42 -10.85 9.94
CA GLU A 36 -6.73 -11.62 11.17
C GLU A 36 -6.34 -13.08 11.03
N SER A 37 -6.45 -13.60 9.82
CA SER A 37 -6.06 -14.96 9.49
C SER A 37 -5.51 -14.96 8.07
N SER A 38 -4.81 -16.06 7.74
CA SER A 38 -4.30 -16.22 6.38
C SER A 38 -5.43 -16.26 5.36
N VAL A 39 -5.27 -15.52 4.27
CA VAL A 39 -6.28 -15.39 3.22
C VAL A 39 -5.70 -15.88 1.90
N SER A 40 -6.50 -16.66 1.15
CA SER A 40 -6.11 -17.10 -0.20
C SER A 40 -6.84 -16.26 -1.24
N LEU A 41 -6.11 -15.77 -2.24
CA LEU A 41 -6.67 -15.06 -3.38
C LEU A 41 -6.68 -15.92 -4.65
N SER A 42 -6.43 -17.22 -4.52
CA SER A 42 -6.30 -18.11 -5.67
C SER A 42 -7.59 -18.31 -6.46
N SER A 43 -8.75 -18.04 -5.86
CA SER A 43 -10.04 -18.13 -6.55
C SER A 43 -10.36 -16.93 -7.43
N MET A 44 -9.58 -15.87 -7.34
CA MET A 44 -9.79 -14.66 -8.14
C MET A 44 -9.08 -14.77 -9.48
N ASN A 45 -9.70 -14.26 -10.53
CA ASN A 45 -9.15 -14.35 -11.89
C ASN A 45 -8.13 -13.27 -12.19
N ALA A 46 -8.41 -12.05 -11.79
CA ALA A 46 -7.54 -10.90 -12.04
C ALA A 46 -7.54 -9.99 -10.80
N PRO A 47 -7.00 -10.47 -9.67
CA PRO A 47 -7.03 -9.69 -8.44
C PRO A 47 -6.05 -8.54 -8.49
N PHE A 48 -6.43 -7.44 -7.85
CA PHE A 48 -5.57 -6.27 -7.69
C PHE A 48 -5.91 -5.55 -6.39
N TYR A 49 -4.93 -4.78 -5.89
CA TYR A 49 -5.13 -3.87 -4.77
C TYR A 49 -5.52 -2.51 -5.32
N GLU A 50 -6.61 -1.95 -4.81
CA GLU A 50 -6.99 -0.57 -5.09
C GLU A 50 -6.68 0.27 -3.87
N ILE A 51 -5.81 1.25 -4.04
CA ILE A 51 -5.37 2.13 -2.97
C ILE A 51 -5.76 3.56 -3.32
N ILE A 52 -6.49 4.22 -2.43
CA ILE A 52 -6.85 5.63 -2.58
C ILE A 52 -6.03 6.42 -1.58
N MET A 53 -5.15 7.27 -2.09
CA MET A 53 -4.20 8.01 -1.25
C MET A 53 -3.67 9.24 -1.97
N ARG A 54 -2.97 10.10 -1.21
CA ARG A 54 -2.19 11.21 -1.78
C ARG A 54 -0.91 11.41 -0.99
N VAL A 55 0.12 11.91 -1.66
CA VAL A 55 1.41 12.21 -1.04
C VAL A 55 1.53 13.71 -0.85
N ASN A 56 1.80 14.13 0.37
CA ASN A 56 1.88 15.55 0.74
C ASN A 56 3.30 16.09 0.74
N SER A 57 4.30 15.23 0.49
CA SER A 57 5.70 15.63 0.48
C SER A 57 6.07 16.39 -0.79
N LEU A 58 6.91 17.41 -0.68
CA LEU A 58 7.34 18.22 -1.84
C LEU A 58 8.37 17.48 -2.69
N ALA A 59 9.30 16.76 -2.07
CA ALA A 59 10.19 15.86 -2.79
C ALA A 59 9.43 14.58 -3.12
N ASN A 60 9.90 13.83 -4.11
CA ASN A 60 9.27 12.57 -4.50
C ASN A 60 9.94 11.39 -3.78
N PRO A 61 9.67 11.17 -2.48
CA PRO A 61 10.33 10.12 -1.72
C PRO A 61 9.88 8.75 -2.21
N ALA A 62 10.76 7.78 -2.09
CA ALA A 62 10.44 6.40 -2.45
C ALA A 62 9.51 5.81 -1.41
N LEU A 63 8.38 5.30 -1.86
CA LEU A 63 7.39 4.63 -1.01
C LEU A 63 7.03 3.31 -1.67
N TYR A 64 7.08 2.22 -0.90
CA TYR A 64 6.79 0.88 -1.40
C TYR A 64 5.55 0.34 -0.74
N PHE A 65 4.76 -0.40 -1.51
CA PHE A 65 3.65 -1.18 -0.99
C PHE A 65 4.04 -2.64 -1.01
N SER A 66 3.88 -3.32 0.11
CA SER A 66 4.29 -4.71 0.27
C SER A 66 3.17 -5.55 0.84
N VAL A 67 3.08 -6.80 0.41
CA VAL A 67 2.12 -7.78 0.92
C VAL A 67 2.90 -8.98 1.43
N GLY A 68 2.57 -9.45 2.63
CA GLY A 68 3.27 -10.54 3.28
C GLY A 68 2.51 -11.86 3.18
N CYS A 69 3.26 -12.95 3.02
CA CYS A 69 2.70 -14.30 2.92
C CYS A 69 3.41 -15.29 3.85
N GLY A 70 4.02 -14.79 4.92
CA GLY A 70 4.70 -15.59 5.92
C GLY A 70 6.18 -15.27 6.02
N SER A 71 6.91 -16.08 6.76
CA SER A 71 8.36 -15.91 6.93
C SER A 71 9.07 -15.97 5.57
N ASN A 72 9.87 -14.95 5.28
CA ASN A 72 10.62 -14.86 4.03
C ASN A 72 9.73 -14.92 2.78
N CYS A 73 8.47 -14.56 2.92
CA CYS A 73 7.51 -14.56 1.82
C CYS A 73 6.84 -13.21 1.73
N ARG A 74 7.08 -12.47 0.65
CA ARG A 74 6.42 -11.19 0.39
C ARG A 74 6.61 -10.76 -1.05
N GLY A 75 5.78 -9.83 -1.48
CA GLY A 75 5.94 -9.15 -2.75
C GLY A 75 5.77 -7.65 -2.54
N SER A 76 6.54 -6.84 -3.23
CA SER A 76 6.55 -5.39 -3.08
C SER A 76 6.50 -4.70 -4.45
N ALA A 77 5.95 -3.49 -4.46
CA ALA A 77 5.92 -2.64 -5.63
C ALA A 77 6.19 -1.20 -5.22
N GLU A 78 6.97 -0.49 -6.00
CA GLU A 78 7.20 0.93 -5.76
C GLU A 78 6.01 1.74 -6.23
N LEU A 79 5.55 2.69 -5.40
CA LEU A 79 4.45 3.57 -5.74
C LEU A 79 4.97 4.80 -6.50
N PRO A 80 4.23 5.26 -7.53
CA PRO A 80 4.66 6.43 -8.32
C PRO A 80 4.31 7.73 -7.59
N THR A 81 5.05 8.05 -6.53
CA THR A 81 4.74 9.18 -5.64
C THR A 81 4.71 10.52 -6.36
N GLU A 82 5.46 10.67 -7.44
CA GLU A 82 5.45 11.88 -8.25
C GLU A 82 4.11 12.14 -8.96
N LEU A 83 3.30 11.09 -9.11
CA LEU A 83 1.99 11.19 -9.75
C LEU A 83 0.84 11.23 -8.74
N MET A 84 1.16 11.27 -7.44
CA MET A 84 0.18 11.14 -6.37
C MET A 84 0.12 12.39 -5.48
N THR A 85 0.34 13.56 -6.07
CA THR A 85 0.33 14.83 -5.33
C THR A 85 -1.08 15.30 -4.97
N ASP A 86 -2.09 14.67 -5.55
CA ASP A 86 -3.49 14.85 -5.18
C ASP A 86 -4.10 13.48 -4.95
N TRP A 87 -5.34 13.43 -4.45
CA TRP A 87 -6.03 12.16 -4.24
C TRP A 87 -6.01 11.33 -5.52
N SER A 88 -5.50 10.14 -5.42
CA SER A 88 -5.31 9.26 -6.57
C SER A 88 -5.78 7.85 -6.23
N THR A 89 -6.36 7.18 -7.22
CA THR A 89 -6.68 5.76 -7.15
C THR A 89 -5.57 5.01 -7.86
N ILE A 90 -4.81 4.23 -7.11
CA ILE A 90 -3.69 3.44 -7.62
C ILE A 90 -4.07 1.98 -7.56
N ASN A 91 -3.89 1.27 -8.67
CA ASN A 91 -4.21 -0.15 -8.76
C ASN A 91 -2.92 -0.94 -8.96
N ILE A 92 -2.69 -1.91 -8.08
CA ILE A 92 -1.52 -2.78 -8.13
C ILE A 92 -2.00 -4.18 -8.47
N PRO A 93 -1.76 -4.65 -9.71
CA PRO A 93 -2.11 -6.02 -10.06
C PRO A 93 -1.37 -7.00 -9.16
N LEU A 94 -2.06 -8.05 -8.72
CA LEU A 94 -1.43 -9.05 -7.87
C LEU A 94 -0.27 -9.73 -8.59
N SER A 95 -0.34 -9.82 -9.92
CA SER A 95 0.73 -10.36 -10.74
C SER A 95 2.06 -9.61 -10.57
N CYS A 96 2.02 -8.30 -10.31
CA CYS A 96 3.23 -7.53 -10.01
C CYS A 96 3.89 -8.00 -8.72
N LEU A 97 3.08 -8.25 -7.70
CA LEU A 97 3.57 -8.72 -6.41
C LEU A 97 4.05 -10.17 -6.50
N GLU A 98 3.38 -10.99 -7.30
CA GLU A 98 3.78 -12.38 -7.53
C GLU A 98 5.15 -12.46 -8.22
N LYS A 99 5.41 -11.57 -9.16
CA LYS A 99 6.73 -11.50 -9.82
C LYS A 99 7.85 -11.23 -8.81
N ASP A 100 7.53 -10.51 -7.74
CA ASP A 100 8.50 -10.19 -6.69
C ASP A 100 8.56 -11.25 -5.59
N GLY A 101 7.75 -12.30 -5.67
CA GLY A 101 7.83 -13.45 -4.77
C GLY A 101 6.60 -13.73 -3.92
N LEU A 102 5.51 -13.02 -4.11
CA LEU A 102 4.31 -13.23 -3.31
C LEU A 102 3.65 -14.56 -3.63
N ASP A 103 3.25 -15.28 -2.57
CA ASP A 103 2.39 -16.46 -2.66
C ASP A 103 0.96 -16.04 -2.34
N LYS A 104 0.11 -15.94 -3.37
CA LYS A 104 -1.27 -15.46 -3.23
C LYS A 104 -2.18 -16.42 -2.48
N THR A 105 -1.73 -17.65 -2.20
CA THR A 105 -2.56 -18.64 -1.50
C THR A 105 -2.55 -18.46 0.01
N LYS A 106 -1.66 -17.62 0.54
CA LYS A 106 -1.52 -17.48 2.00
C LYS A 106 -1.13 -16.06 2.40
N ILE A 107 -1.96 -15.08 2.06
CA ILE A 107 -1.72 -13.69 2.43
C ILE A 107 -1.91 -13.52 3.94
N GLN A 108 -0.90 -13.02 4.63
CA GLN A 108 -0.92 -12.80 6.08
C GLN A 108 -0.88 -11.32 6.46
N VAL A 109 -0.16 -10.50 5.69
CA VAL A 109 -0.17 -9.06 5.86
C VAL A 109 -0.83 -8.47 4.64
N ARG A 110 -2.00 -7.86 4.83
CA ARG A 110 -2.81 -7.36 3.71
C ARG A 110 -2.15 -6.21 2.97
N GLY A 111 -1.42 -5.36 3.68
CA GLY A 111 -0.75 -4.25 3.06
C GLY A 111 0.17 -3.56 4.03
N LEU A 112 1.34 -3.18 3.54
CA LEU A 112 2.37 -2.56 4.32
C LEU A 112 3.01 -1.47 3.47
N PHE A 113 3.03 -0.23 3.98
CA PHE A 113 3.73 0.86 3.33
C PHE A 113 5.11 0.99 3.97
N LEU A 114 6.14 1.05 3.14
CA LEU A 114 7.54 1.05 3.57
C LEU A 114 8.29 2.20 2.93
N SER A 115 9.12 2.89 3.71
CA SER A 115 10.04 3.88 3.18
C SER A 115 11.25 4.01 4.09
N GLU A 116 12.39 4.32 3.48
CA GLU A 116 13.60 4.72 4.20
C GLU A 116 13.77 6.24 4.22
N GLU A 117 12.79 6.95 3.71
CA GLU A 117 12.79 8.41 3.64
C GLU A 117 11.63 8.98 4.45
N ALA A 118 11.79 10.21 4.90
CA ALA A 118 10.68 10.91 5.52
C ALA A 118 9.61 11.18 4.46
N ILE A 119 8.36 10.87 4.79
CA ILE A 119 7.24 11.07 3.88
C ILE A 119 5.97 11.33 4.67
N ASN A 120 5.12 12.17 4.11
CA ASN A 120 3.79 12.48 4.64
C ASN A 120 2.77 12.09 3.57
N PHE A 121 1.86 11.18 3.91
CA PHE A 121 0.83 10.77 2.98
C PHE A 121 -0.50 10.55 3.69
N ASP A 122 -1.58 10.73 2.93
CA ASP A 122 -2.94 10.48 3.39
C ASP A 122 -3.46 9.23 2.72
N LEU A 123 -4.03 8.34 3.52
CA LEU A 123 -4.58 7.07 3.05
C LEU A 123 -6.08 7.02 3.35
N SER A 124 -6.88 6.86 2.32
CA SER A 124 -8.32 6.69 2.47
C SER A 124 -8.71 5.22 2.58
N SER A 125 -8.25 4.39 1.65
CA SER A 125 -8.65 2.99 1.64
C SER A 125 -7.66 2.09 0.92
N ILE A 126 -7.65 0.82 1.33
CA ILE A 126 -6.98 -0.28 0.63
C ILE A 126 -8.02 -1.39 0.53
N VAL A 127 -8.35 -1.81 -0.69
CA VAL A 127 -9.26 -2.94 -0.90
C VAL A 127 -8.70 -3.86 -1.97
N ILE A 128 -9.06 -5.13 -1.87
CA ILE A 128 -8.74 -6.14 -2.88
C ILE A 128 -9.96 -6.30 -3.76
N LYS A 129 -9.76 -6.17 -5.07
CA LYS A 129 -10.81 -6.32 -6.07
C LYS A 129 -10.39 -7.35 -7.11
N ASP A 130 -11.37 -7.85 -7.85
CA ASP A 130 -11.15 -8.81 -8.94
C ASP A 130 -11.78 -8.26 -10.20
N GLY A 131 -11.07 -8.39 -11.32
CA GLY A 131 -11.58 -7.98 -12.62
C GLY A 131 -10.83 -6.80 -13.19
N LYS A 132 -11.57 -5.85 -13.77
CA LYS A 132 -10.99 -4.71 -14.48
C LYS A 132 -10.77 -3.54 -13.54
N ALA A 133 -9.54 -3.06 -13.46
CA ALA A 133 -9.19 -1.92 -12.66
C ALA A 133 -9.60 -0.60 -13.33
N THR A 134 -10.02 0.38 -12.50
CA THR A 134 -10.23 1.76 -12.93
C THR A 134 -9.18 2.63 -12.26
N GLY A 135 -8.79 3.73 -12.86
CA GLY A 135 -7.74 4.58 -12.34
C GLY A 135 -6.35 4.16 -12.83
N LYS A 136 -5.32 4.61 -12.14
CA LYS A 136 -3.94 4.39 -12.56
C LYS A 136 -3.50 2.97 -12.22
N ILE A 137 -2.98 2.25 -13.21
CA ILE A 137 -2.50 0.88 -13.04
C ILE A 137 -0.97 0.89 -13.04
N ILE A 138 -0.38 0.30 -12.01
CA ILE A 138 1.07 0.18 -11.93
C ILE A 138 1.56 -0.84 -12.95
N SER A 139 2.58 -0.47 -13.68
CA SER A 139 3.25 -1.33 -14.64
C SER A 139 4.42 -2.04 -13.96
N CYS A 140 4.55 -3.33 -14.14
CA CYS A 140 5.65 -4.08 -13.54
C CYS A 140 6.44 -4.93 -14.56
#